data_1d8befeaafdb8e75a3c0a64803d79803
#
_entry.id   1d8befeaafdb8e75a3c0a64803d79803
#
_cell.length_a   1.000
_cell.length_b   1.000
_cell.length_c   1.000
_cell.angle_alpha   90.00
_cell.angle_beta   90.00
_cell.angle_gamma   90.00
#
_symmetry.space_group_name_H-M   'P 1'
#
loop_
_entity.id
_entity.type
_entity.pdbx_description
1 polymer ?
#
loop_
_entity_poly.entity_id
_entity_poly.type
_entity_poly.pdbx_seq_one_letter_code
_entity_poly.pdbx_strand_id
1 'polypeptide(L)'
;SNEPLLDFTAIYDIQYVADPDADDASPLLGQEVTISGVVTAEFWGSDQYRYMHVQDANGPWNGIVAFNYDGWDSFDFVDDNGNSIVGPAEGDSVTLTGTVDEYYNLTELVDVTSGVVHGLANQMIQSTVVSVGEIGEAFEGCLIQVDNVMVSDPDLGYGEWEFSDGTNSSRSDDKWDYYYYPEADQNLGSIVGV
;
A
#
# COMPACT_ATOMS: atom_id res chain seq x y z
N SER A 1 -24.77 -26.82 2.62
CA SER A 1 -24.61 -25.59 3.37
C SER A 1 -24.37 -24.45 2.39
N ASN A 2 -25.29 -23.48 2.31
CA ASN A 2 -25.01 -22.24 1.62
C ASN A 2 -24.10 -21.43 2.55
N GLU A 3 -22.82 -21.49 2.36
CA GLU A 3 -21.92 -20.44 2.86
C GLU A 3 -22.36 -19.14 2.19
N PRO A 4 -22.52 -18.03 2.92
CA PRO A 4 -22.77 -16.74 2.30
C PRO A 4 -21.57 -16.47 1.38
N LEU A 5 -21.84 -16.10 0.12
CA LEU A 5 -20.81 -15.58 -0.76
C LEU A 5 -20.24 -14.34 -0.07
N LEU A 6 -18.93 -14.30 0.17
CA LEU A 6 -18.26 -13.09 0.61
C LEU A 6 -18.48 -12.03 -0.46
N ASP A 7 -19.06 -10.91 -0.08
CA ASP A 7 -19.24 -9.77 -0.99
C ASP A 7 -17.96 -8.95 -0.93
N PHE A 8 -17.12 -9.08 -1.97
CA PHE A 8 -15.86 -8.35 -2.04
C PHE A 8 -16.10 -6.93 -2.54
N THR A 9 -15.53 -5.98 -1.82
CA THR A 9 -15.46 -4.58 -2.25
C THR A 9 -14.17 -4.38 -3.05
N ALA A 10 -14.27 -3.86 -4.28
CA ALA A 10 -13.10 -3.50 -5.04
C ALA A 10 -12.36 -2.34 -4.35
N ILE A 11 -11.03 -2.40 -4.32
CA ILE A 11 -10.23 -1.31 -3.73
C ILE A 11 -10.51 -0.01 -4.46
N TYR A 12 -10.75 -0.06 -5.78
CA TYR A 12 -11.17 1.11 -6.55
C TYR A 12 -12.42 1.81 -5.99
N ASP A 13 -13.41 1.06 -5.52
CA ASP A 13 -14.66 1.64 -4.97
C ASP A 13 -14.44 2.27 -3.58
N ILE A 14 -13.36 1.89 -2.89
CA ILE A 14 -12.94 2.49 -1.62
C ILE A 14 -12.17 3.79 -1.89
N GLN A 15 -11.24 3.76 -2.84
CA GLN A 15 -10.26 4.81 -3.07
C GLN A 15 -10.76 5.93 -3.99
N TYR A 16 -11.57 5.61 -5.01
CA TYR A 16 -11.87 6.57 -6.05
C TYR A 16 -12.70 7.75 -5.56
N VAL A 17 -12.14 8.96 -5.71
CA VAL A 17 -12.80 10.24 -5.54
C VAL A 17 -12.71 11.05 -6.84
N ALA A 18 -13.79 11.74 -7.18
CA ALA A 18 -13.87 12.45 -8.47
C ALA A 18 -13.08 13.78 -8.49
N ASP A 19 -12.88 14.40 -7.34
CA ASP A 19 -12.17 15.67 -7.17
C ASP A 19 -11.40 15.66 -5.83
N PRO A 20 -10.21 14.99 -5.81
CA PRO A 20 -9.43 14.85 -4.59
C PRO A 20 -8.88 16.18 -4.04
N ASP A 21 -8.79 17.23 -4.87
CA ASP A 21 -8.41 18.57 -4.40
C ASP A 21 -9.51 19.22 -3.53
N ALA A 22 -10.75 18.78 -3.70
CA ALA A 22 -11.89 19.29 -2.92
C ALA A 22 -12.18 18.43 -1.68
N ASP A 23 -12.09 17.11 -1.81
CA ASP A 23 -12.32 16.13 -0.75
C ASP A 23 -11.70 14.81 -1.20
N ASP A 24 -10.68 14.35 -0.51
CA ASP A 24 -9.94 13.11 -0.77
C ASP A 24 -10.49 11.91 0.03
N ALA A 25 -11.40 12.15 0.97
CA ALA A 25 -11.95 11.11 1.81
C ALA A 25 -12.70 10.01 1.02
N SER A 26 -12.46 8.77 1.41
CA SER A 26 -13.12 7.61 0.83
C SER A 26 -14.66 7.73 0.83
N PRO A 27 -15.34 7.38 -0.27
CA PRO A 27 -16.81 7.31 -0.28
C PRO A 27 -17.37 6.23 0.66
N LEU A 28 -16.53 5.30 1.13
CA LEU A 28 -16.89 4.22 2.05
C LEU A 28 -16.37 4.44 3.47
N LEU A 29 -15.94 5.66 3.81
CA LEU A 29 -15.46 6.02 5.14
C LEU A 29 -16.39 5.52 6.26
N GLY A 30 -15.82 4.81 7.24
CA GLY A 30 -16.52 4.24 8.39
C GLY A 30 -17.30 2.94 8.11
N GLN A 31 -17.25 2.41 6.89
CA GLN A 31 -17.90 1.15 6.53
C GLN A 31 -16.96 -0.04 6.73
N GLU A 32 -17.51 -1.15 7.22
CA GLU A 32 -16.81 -2.43 7.20
C GLU A 32 -16.87 -3.01 5.79
N VAL A 33 -15.72 -3.40 5.25
CA VAL A 33 -15.58 -3.96 3.91
C VAL A 33 -14.72 -5.23 3.95
N THR A 34 -14.90 -6.08 2.94
CA THR A 34 -13.99 -7.21 2.69
C THR A 34 -13.32 -7.00 1.35
N ILE A 35 -12.00 -6.91 1.35
CA ILE A 35 -11.18 -6.77 0.15
C ILE A 35 -10.41 -8.06 -0.14
N SER A 36 -10.03 -8.27 -1.40
CA SER A 36 -9.08 -9.29 -1.80
C SER A 36 -8.06 -8.69 -2.74
N GLY A 37 -6.78 -8.99 -2.54
CA GLY A 37 -5.71 -8.43 -3.36
C GLY A 37 -4.39 -9.14 -3.15
N VAL A 38 -3.32 -8.56 -3.68
CA VAL A 38 -1.96 -9.04 -3.55
C VAL A 38 -1.18 -8.06 -2.67
N VAL A 39 -0.41 -8.58 -1.74
CA VAL A 39 0.49 -7.79 -0.90
C VAL A 39 1.63 -7.25 -1.77
N THR A 40 1.73 -5.94 -1.89
CA THR A 40 2.75 -5.26 -2.70
C THR A 40 3.91 -4.72 -1.89
N ALA A 41 3.68 -4.45 -0.61
CA ALA A 41 4.72 -4.17 0.36
C ALA A 41 4.26 -4.63 1.75
N GLU A 42 5.13 -5.31 2.45
CA GLU A 42 4.92 -5.74 3.81
C GLU A 42 6.22 -5.56 4.60
N PHE A 43 6.09 -5.53 5.90
CA PHE A 43 7.24 -5.30 6.74
C PHE A 43 7.28 -6.30 7.90
N TRP A 44 8.23 -7.23 7.85
CA TRP A 44 8.49 -8.21 8.89
C TRP A 44 9.77 -7.86 9.64
N GLY A 45 9.69 -7.64 10.92
CA GLY A 45 10.84 -7.66 11.79
C GLY A 45 11.25 -6.36 12.47
N SER A 46 10.42 -5.32 12.46
CA SER A 46 10.58 -4.21 13.40
C SER A 46 9.50 -4.23 14.48
N ASP A 47 9.80 -3.60 15.63
CA ASP A 47 8.85 -3.40 16.74
C ASP A 47 7.61 -2.55 16.34
N GLN A 48 7.46 -2.21 15.05
CA GLN A 48 6.43 -1.31 14.54
C GLN A 48 5.76 -1.77 13.25
N TYR A 49 5.81 -3.08 12.93
CA TYR A 49 5.12 -3.62 11.78
C TYR A 49 3.61 -3.39 11.89
N ARG A 50 3.11 -2.33 11.29
CA ARG A 50 1.71 -1.92 11.36
C ARG A 50 1.05 -1.70 10.00
N TYR A 51 1.85 -1.56 8.95
CA TYR A 51 1.38 -1.24 7.61
C TYR A 51 1.59 -2.41 6.65
N MET A 52 0.60 -2.67 5.83
CA MET A 52 0.67 -3.64 4.74
C MET A 52 -0.06 -3.04 3.54
N HIS A 53 0.61 -2.96 2.40
CA HIS A 53 0.01 -2.46 1.17
C HIS A 53 -0.59 -3.60 0.38
N VAL A 54 -1.82 -3.44 -0.07
CA VAL A 54 -2.57 -4.45 -0.83
C VAL A 54 -3.14 -3.82 -2.09
N GLN A 55 -2.98 -4.49 -3.24
CA GLN A 55 -3.57 -4.08 -4.50
C GLN A 55 -4.39 -5.20 -5.13
N ASP A 56 -5.54 -4.85 -5.71
CA ASP A 56 -6.39 -5.80 -6.45
C ASP A 56 -6.23 -5.71 -7.97
N ALA A 57 -5.63 -4.63 -8.48
CA ALA A 57 -5.29 -4.46 -9.89
C ALA A 57 -4.09 -3.52 -10.08
N ASN A 58 -3.49 -3.49 -11.27
CA ASN A 58 -2.51 -2.47 -11.64
C ASN A 58 -3.19 -1.13 -11.91
N GLY A 59 -2.46 -0.04 -11.72
CA GLY A 59 -2.92 1.31 -12.05
C GLY A 59 -3.54 2.05 -10.87
N PRO A 60 -4.06 3.27 -11.13
CA PRO A 60 -4.54 4.16 -10.09
C PRO A 60 -5.78 3.62 -9.36
N TRP A 61 -5.94 4.02 -8.10
CA TRP A 61 -7.11 3.72 -7.25
C TRP A 61 -7.29 2.24 -6.87
N ASN A 62 -6.29 1.40 -7.11
CA ASN A 62 -6.37 -0.03 -6.86
C ASN A 62 -5.46 -0.51 -5.70
N GLY A 63 -4.87 0.42 -4.96
CA GLY A 63 -4.05 0.15 -3.79
C GLY A 63 -4.68 0.68 -2.51
N ILE A 64 -4.45 0.02 -1.40
CA ILE A 64 -4.87 0.46 -0.06
C ILE A 64 -3.84 0.05 0.97
N VAL A 65 -3.72 0.86 2.01
CA VAL A 65 -2.92 0.52 3.20
C VAL A 65 -3.82 -0.16 4.22
N ALA A 66 -3.46 -1.37 4.64
CA ALA A 66 -4.07 -2.00 5.80
C ALA A 66 -3.20 -1.71 7.03
N PHE A 67 -3.79 -1.08 8.05
CA PHE A 67 -3.12 -0.68 9.26
C PHE A 67 -3.62 -1.48 10.47
N ASN A 68 -2.68 -2.01 11.27
CA ASN A 68 -2.99 -2.66 12.53
C ASN A 68 -2.24 -1.97 13.68
N TYR A 69 -2.98 -1.36 14.59
CA TYR A 69 -2.43 -0.61 15.71
C TYR A 69 -1.50 -1.44 16.60
N ASP A 70 -1.87 -2.71 16.84
CA ASP A 70 -1.12 -3.64 17.69
C ASP A 70 0.02 -4.36 16.92
N GLY A 71 0.15 -4.09 15.63
CA GLY A 71 1.10 -4.73 14.72
C GLY A 71 0.60 -6.07 14.18
N TRP A 72 1.04 -6.39 12.97
CA TRP A 72 0.63 -7.61 12.27
C TRP A 72 1.23 -8.89 12.88
N ASP A 73 2.33 -8.78 13.64
CA ASP A 73 2.96 -9.92 14.33
C ASP A 73 2.04 -10.59 15.35
N SER A 74 1.07 -9.82 15.89
CA SER A 74 0.09 -10.31 16.86
C SER A 74 -1.23 -10.74 16.23
N PHE A 75 -1.42 -10.48 14.91
CA PHE A 75 -2.65 -10.80 14.21
C PHE A 75 -2.72 -12.28 13.82
N ASP A 76 -3.86 -12.92 14.06
CA ASP A 76 -4.05 -14.35 13.77
C ASP A 76 -4.53 -14.57 12.33
N PHE A 77 -3.59 -14.58 11.39
CA PHE A 77 -3.87 -14.95 10.01
C PHE A 77 -4.14 -16.45 9.89
N VAL A 78 -5.00 -16.81 8.95
CA VAL A 78 -5.30 -18.21 8.64
C VAL A 78 -5.03 -18.50 7.16
N ASP A 79 -4.75 -19.78 6.85
CA ASP A 79 -4.72 -20.28 5.48
C ASP A 79 -6.13 -20.64 4.99
N ASP A 80 -6.27 -21.08 3.73
CA ASP A 80 -7.55 -21.52 3.13
C ASP A 80 -8.21 -22.70 3.86
N ASN A 81 -7.51 -23.37 4.75
CA ASN A 81 -8.03 -24.48 5.55
C ASN A 81 -8.39 -24.05 6.98
N GLY A 82 -8.19 -22.75 7.30
CA GLY A 82 -8.42 -22.19 8.63
C GLY A 82 -7.32 -22.49 9.65
N ASN A 83 -6.13 -22.90 9.21
CA ASN A 83 -5.00 -23.08 10.12
C ASN A 83 -4.31 -21.73 10.35
N SER A 84 -3.97 -21.43 11.61
CA SER A 84 -3.16 -20.24 11.94
C SER A 84 -1.80 -20.32 11.26
N ILE A 85 -1.38 -19.20 10.66
CA ILE A 85 -0.11 -19.05 9.97
C ILE A 85 0.56 -17.75 10.38
N VAL A 86 1.85 -17.64 10.11
CA VAL A 86 2.53 -16.34 10.08
C VAL A 86 1.90 -15.51 8.97
N GLY A 87 1.79 -14.20 9.14
CA GLY A 87 1.13 -13.33 8.17
C GLY A 87 1.69 -13.41 6.75
N PRO A 88 1.07 -12.70 5.80
CA PRO A 88 1.42 -12.78 4.39
C PRO A 88 2.82 -12.19 4.11
N ALA A 89 3.45 -12.62 3.05
CA ALA A 89 4.63 -12.02 2.46
C ALA A 89 4.27 -11.23 1.20
N GLU A 90 5.17 -10.36 0.75
CA GLU A 90 5.06 -9.70 -0.55
C GLU A 90 4.84 -10.73 -1.65
N GLY A 91 3.83 -10.48 -2.46
CA GLY A 91 3.38 -11.39 -3.52
C GLY A 91 2.30 -12.38 -3.11
N ASP A 92 1.98 -12.50 -1.83
CA ASP A 92 0.87 -13.34 -1.41
C ASP A 92 -0.49 -12.69 -1.73
N SER A 93 -1.45 -13.53 -2.12
CA SER A 93 -2.86 -13.14 -2.22
C SER A 93 -3.52 -13.22 -0.86
N VAL A 94 -4.27 -12.17 -0.50
CA VAL A 94 -4.93 -12.06 0.80
C VAL A 94 -6.39 -11.67 0.66
N THR A 95 -7.19 -12.04 1.65
CA THR A 95 -8.52 -11.49 1.90
C THR A 95 -8.54 -10.88 3.29
N LEU A 96 -8.91 -9.60 3.38
CA LEU A 96 -8.97 -8.85 4.64
C LEU A 96 -10.38 -8.28 4.84
N THR A 97 -10.88 -8.33 6.07
CA THR A 97 -12.11 -7.64 6.48
C THR A 97 -11.76 -6.61 7.55
N GLY A 98 -12.12 -5.35 7.31
CA GLY A 98 -11.83 -4.25 8.23
C GLY A 98 -12.70 -3.04 7.95
N THR A 99 -12.46 -1.96 8.65
CA THR A 99 -13.17 -0.69 8.52
C THR A 99 -12.36 0.30 7.70
N VAL A 100 -13.00 0.99 6.75
CA VAL A 100 -12.37 2.08 6.01
C VAL A 100 -12.26 3.30 6.92
N ASP A 101 -11.07 3.86 7.03
CA ASP A 101 -10.78 5.06 7.83
C ASP A 101 -9.87 6.02 7.05
N GLU A 102 -9.79 7.26 7.54
CA GLU A 102 -8.92 8.30 7.01
C GLU A 102 -7.95 8.77 8.09
N TYR A 103 -6.66 8.72 7.81
CA TYR A 103 -5.63 9.20 8.71
C TYR A 103 -4.68 10.17 8.00
N TYR A 104 -4.83 11.48 8.27
CA TYR A 104 -4.05 12.55 7.62
C TYR A 104 -4.08 12.47 6.09
N ASN A 105 -5.27 12.31 5.51
CA ASN A 105 -5.49 12.17 4.07
C ASN A 105 -4.88 10.86 3.48
N LEU A 106 -4.78 9.83 4.26
CA LEU A 106 -4.44 8.48 3.83
C LEU A 106 -5.64 7.57 4.08
N THR A 107 -6.23 7.05 3.03
CA THR A 107 -7.30 6.06 3.14
C THR A 107 -6.73 4.73 3.59
N GLU A 108 -7.16 4.25 4.75
CA GLU A 108 -6.66 3.02 5.38
C GLU A 108 -7.78 2.00 5.60
N LEU A 109 -7.42 0.72 5.62
CA LEU A 109 -8.24 -0.36 6.18
C LEU A 109 -7.76 -0.63 7.61
N VAL A 110 -8.56 -0.26 8.59
CA VAL A 110 -8.24 -0.40 10.02
C VAL A 110 -9.17 -1.38 10.71
N ASP A 111 -8.93 -1.64 12.01
CA ASP A 111 -9.74 -2.54 12.82
C ASP A 111 -10.00 -3.88 12.10
N VAL A 112 -8.96 -4.42 11.49
CA VAL A 112 -9.07 -5.66 10.72
C VAL A 112 -9.45 -6.81 11.64
N THR A 113 -10.57 -7.45 11.32
CA THR A 113 -11.18 -8.53 12.11
C THR A 113 -10.94 -9.93 11.53
N SER A 114 -10.57 -10.02 10.26
CA SER A 114 -10.27 -11.28 9.56
C SER A 114 -9.18 -11.09 8.52
N GLY A 115 -8.25 -12.04 8.46
CA GLY A 115 -7.20 -12.10 7.46
C GLY A 115 -6.96 -13.53 6.99
N VAL A 116 -7.19 -13.80 5.71
CA VAL A 116 -6.91 -15.08 5.07
C VAL A 116 -5.77 -14.91 4.07
N VAL A 117 -4.76 -15.76 4.16
CA VAL A 117 -3.64 -15.79 3.20
C VAL A 117 -3.80 -17.01 2.30
N HIS A 118 -3.91 -16.75 1.00
CA HIS A 118 -4.12 -17.78 -0.02
C HIS A 118 -2.80 -18.31 -0.61
N GLY A 119 -1.64 -17.77 -0.12
CA GLY A 119 -0.31 -18.02 -0.65
C GLY A 119 -0.01 -17.20 -1.90
N LEU A 120 1.08 -17.53 -2.58
CA LEU A 120 1.59 -16.74 -3.70
C LEU A 120 0.53 -16.53 -4.78
N ALA A 121 0.31 -15.27 -5.15
CA ALA A 121 -0.68 -14.91 -6.16
C ALA A 121 -0.35 -15.51 -7.53
N ASN A 122 -1.39 -15.95 -8.24
CA ASN A 122 -1.25 -16.46 -9.61
C ASN A 122 -0.85 -15.37 -10.62
N GLN A 123 -1.19 -14.12 -10.31
CA GLN A 123 -0.85 -12.94 -11.09
C GLN A 123 -0.32 -11.87 -10.14
N MET A 124 0.94 -11.52 -10.33
CA MET A 124 1.61 -10.49 -9.54
C MET A 124 1.18 -9.10 -9.99
N ILE A 125 1.06 -8.18 -9.04
CA ILE A 125 0.94 -6.76 -9.33
C ILE A 125 2.26 -6.28 -9.96
N GLN A 126 2.13 -5.49 -11.01
CA GLN A 126 3.25 -4.84 -11.68
C GLN A 126 3.24 -3.35 -11.31
N SER A 127 4.41 -2.77 -11.07
CA SER A 127 4.52 -1.33 -10.86
C SER A 127 3.95 -0.55 -12.05
N THR A 128 3.19 0.48 -11.76
CA THR A 128 2.70 1.41 -12.79
C THR A 128 3.73 2.51 -13.00
N VAL A 129 4.19 2.69 -14.23
CA VAL A 129 5.13 3.78 -14.55
C VAL A 129 4.37 5.10 -14.58
N VAL A 130 4.82 6.06 -13.77
CA VAL A 130 4.24 7.39 -13.63
C VAL A 130 5.33 8.46 -13.72
N SER A 131 4.97 9.68 -14.07
CA SER A 131 5.85 10.83 -13.89
C SER A 131 5.83 11.30 -12.42
N VAL A 132 6.86 12.03 -11.99
CA VAL A 132 6.90 12.55 -10.60
C VAL A 132 5.69 13.44 -10.29
N GLY A 133 5.18 14.17 -11.29
CA GLY A 133 4.01 15.04 -11.12
C GLY A 133 2.67 14.31 -11.05
N GLU A 134 2.63 13.01 -11.33
CA GLU A 134 1.43 12.18 -11.18
C GLU A 134 1.35 11.46 -9.83
N ILE A 135 2.45 11.52 -9.03
CA ILE A 135 2.45 10.95 -7.67
C ILE A 135 1.47 11.77 -6.81
N GLY A 136 0.44 11.12 -6.31
CA GLY A 136 -0.62 11.75 -5.52
C GLY A 136 -1.77 10.78 -5.30
N GLU A 137 -2.91 11.30 -4.91
CA GLU A 137 -4.10 10.59 -4.43
C GLU A 137 -4.46 9.35 -5.26
N ALA A 138 -4.50 9.48 -6.58
CA ALA A 138 -4.86 8.36 -7.47
C ALA A 138 -3.90 7.15 -7.36
N PHE A 139 -2.70 7.34 -6.86
CA PHE A 139 -1.69 6.29 -6.68
C PHE A 139 -1.38 5.99 -5.22
N GLU A 140 -2.19 6.51 -4.30
CA GLU A 140 -2.07 6.19 -2.89
C GLU A 140 -2.16 4.67 -2.66
N GLY A 141 -1.22 4.13 -1.88
CA GLY A 141 -1.13 2.69 -1.61
C GLY A 141 -0.78 1.81 -2.82
N CYS A 142 -0.57 2.39 -4.01
CA CYS A 142 -0.24 1.65 -5.22
C CYS A 142 1.27 1.47 -5.41
N LEU A 143 1.66 0.32 -5.97
CA LEU A 143 3.03 0.08 -6.41
C LEU A 143 3.29 0.85 -7.71
N ILE A 144 4.16 1.86 -7.63
CA ILE A 144 4.51 2.73 -8.74
C ILE A 144 5.99 2.63 -9.10
N GLN A 145 6.32 3.08 -10.31
CA GLN A 145 7.69 3.28 -10.78
C GLN A 145 7.83 4.65 -11.39
N VAL A 146 8.88 5.36 -11.01
CA VAL A 146 9.32 6.59 -11.69
C VAL A 146 10.67 6.37 -12.33
N ASP A 147 10.84 6.86 -13.55
CA ASP A 147 12.04 6.65 -14.34
C ASP A 147 12.83 7.94 -14.54
N ASN A 148 14.17 7.82 -14.66
CA ASN A 148 15.08 8.88 -15.03
C ASN A 148 14.98 10.12 -14.11
N VAL A 149 14.99 9.90 -12.82
CA VAL A 149 14.97 10.96 -11.81
C VAL A 149 16.37 11.23 -11.24
N MET A 150 16.54 12.38 -10.65
CA MET A 150 17.76 12.80 -9.98
C MET A 150 17.48 13.12 -8.52
N VAL A 151 18.39 12.74 -7.64
CA VAL A 151 18.34 13.12 -6.23
C VAL A 151 18.55 14.60 -6.10
N SER A 152 17.53 15.35 -5.66
CA SER A 152 17.58 16.79 -5.47
C SER A 152 18.00 17.19 -4.06
N ASP A 153 17.63 16.40 -3.05
CA ASP A 153 18.11 16.54 -1.67
C ASP A 153 18.31 15.14 -1.07
N PRO A 154 19.54 14.75 -0.71
CA PRO A 154 19.82 13.41 -0.21
C PRO A 154 19.45 13.19 1.26
N ASP A 155 19.10 14.25 2.02
CA ASP A 155 18.84 14.16 3.46
C ASP A 155 17.88 15.27 3.91
N LEU A 156 16.59 14.93 3.93
CA LEU A 156 15.55 15.80 4.50
C LEU A 156 15.40 15.58 6.02
N GLY A 157 16.18 14.69 6.61
CA GLY A 157 16.05 14.19 7.98
C GLY A 157 15.10 13.01 8.09
N TYR A 158 15.20 12.28 9.17
CA TYR A 158 14.34 11.12 9.51
C TYR A 158 14.34 9.97 8.49
N GLY A 159 15.39 9.86 7.63
CA GLY A 159 15.48 8.85 6.58
C GLY A 159 14.87 9.28 5.23
N GLU A 160 14.21 10.43 5.21
CA GLU A 160 13.63 10.97 3.97
C GLU A 160 14.68 11.63 3.07
N TRP A 161 14.47 11.53 1.77
CA TRP A 161 15.24 12.21 0.74
C TRP A 161 14.32 12.59 -0.44
N GLU A 162 14.73 13.58 -1.22
CA GLU A 162 13.95 14.10 -2.35
C GLU A 162 14.57 13.71 -3.69
N PHE A 163 13.69 13.39 -4.65
CA PHE A 163 14.05 13.19 -6.06
C PHE A 163 13.19 14.05 -6.98
N SER A 164 13.71 14.33 -8.16
CA SER A 164 13.05 15.21 -9.15
C SER A 164 13.24 14.70 -10.57
N ASP A 165 12.26 14.96 -11.43
CA ASP A 165 12.36 14.84 -12.90
C ASP A 165 12.84 16.13 -13.58
N GLY A 166 13.19 17.15 -12.79
CA GLY A 166 13.59 18.49 -13.23
C GLY A 166 12.42 19.46 -13.36
N THR A 167 11.19 19.02 -13.17
CA THR A 167 9.98 19.86 -13.18
C THR A 167 9.21 19.71 -11.86
N ASN A 168 9.04 18.49 -11.40
CA ASN A 168 8.37 18.14 -10.16
C ASN A 168 9.35 17.44 -9.24
N SER A 169 9.06 17.43 -7.95
CA SER A 169 9.80 16.65 -6.97
C SER A 169 8.85 15.84 -6.10
N SER A 170 9.35 14.74 -5.53
CA SER A 170 8.67 13.92 -4.54
C SER A 170 9.67 13.38 -3.53
N ARG A 171 9.17 12.76 -2.48
CA ARG A 171 9.99 12.22 -1.40
C ARG A 171 9.97 10.71 -1.42
N SER A 172 11.07 10.14 -0.95
CA SER A 172 11.18 8.75 -0.53
C SER A 172 11.49 8.70 0.95
N ASP A 173 10.92 7.72 1.63
CA ASP A 173 11.09 7.51 3.06
C ASP A 173 11.60 6.07 3.29
N ASP A 174 12.35 5.87 4.38
CA ASP A 174 12.89 4.56 4.78
C ASP A 174 11.97 3.80 5.75
N LYS A 175 10.68 4.13 5.76
CA LYS A 175 9.68 3.58 6.70
C LYS A 175 9.66 2.06 6.82
N TRP A 176 10.08 1.37 5.77
CA TRP A 176 10.04 -0.09 5.69
C TRP A 176 11.41 -0.74 5.88
N ASP A 177 12.32 -0.12 6.67
CA ASP A 177 13.70 -0.59 6.87
C ASP A 177 14.49 -0.75 5.56
N TYR A 178 14.03 -0.11 4.47
CA TYR A 178 14.74 -0.05 3.22
C TYR A 178 15.70 1.14 3.23
N TYR A 179 16.83 0.95 3.87
CA TYR A 179 17.84 2.00 4.01
C TYR A 179 18.59 2.21 2.71
N TYR A 180 18.24 3.29 2.02
CA TYR A 180 18.98 3.77 0.87
C TYR A 180 19.48 5.18 1.15
N TYR A 181 20.78 5.38 1.04
CA TYR A 181 21.44 6.66 1.27
C TYR A 181 21.97 7.21 -0.05
N PRO A 182 21.20 8.03 -0.78
CA PRO A 182 21.61 8.57 -2.06
C PRO A 182 22.65 9.66 -1.89
N GLU A 183 23.42 9.94 -2.97
CA GLU A 183 24.27 11.12 -3.05
C GLU A 183 23.52 12.26 -3.77
N ALA A 184 23.83 13.52 -3.41
CA ALA A 184 23.27 14.69 -4.11
C ALA A 184 23.62 14.63 -5.60
N ASP A 185 22.69 15.06 -6.46
CA ASP A 185 22.81 15.05 -7.93
C ASP A 185 22.99 13.64 -8.54
N GLN A 186 22.77 12.59 -7.76
CA GLN A 186 22.81 11.21 -8.27
C GLN A 186 21.64 10.96 -9.23
N ASN A 187 21.96 10.48 -10.45
CA ASN A 187 20.93 10.03 -11.39
C ASN A 187 20.51 8.59 -11.05
N LEU A 188 19.22 8.40 -10.95
CA LEU A 188 18.59 7.09 -10.73
C LEU A 188 17.87 6.68 -12.03
N GLY A 189 18.12 5.44 -12.46
CA GLY A 189 17.47 4.90 -13.67
C GLY A 189 15.98 4.72 -13.44
N SER A 190 15.61 4.17 -12.26
CA SER A 190 14.23 4.05 -11.80
C SER A 190 14.18 3.94 -10.28
N ILE A 191 13.03 4.33 -9.72
CA ILE A 191 12.63 4.08 -8.33
C ILE A 191 11.31 3.31 -8.40
N VAL A 192 11.18 2.26 -7.59
CA VAL A 192 9.94 1.51 -7.41
C VAL A 192 9.57 1.56 -5.95
N GLY A 193 8.29 1.83 -5.64
CA GLY A 193 7.81 1.93 -4.26
C GLY A 193 6.29 2.02 -4.19
N VAL A 194 5.77 2.10 -2.99
CA VAL A 194 4.36 2.27 -2.65
C VAL A 194 4.14 3.59 -1.92
#